data_ac7e36ff6bea5e128adf37b81aef1a80
#
_entry.id   ac7e36ff6bea5e128adf37b81aef1a80
#
_cell.length_a   1.000
_cell.length_b   1.000
_cell.length_c   1.000
_cell.angle_alpha   90.00
_cell.angle_beta   90.00
_cell.angle_gamma   90.00
#
_symmetry.space_group_name_H-M   'P 1'
#
loop_
_entity.id
_entity.type
_entity.pdbx_description
1 polymer ?
#
loop_
_entity_poly.entity_id
_entity_poly.type
_entity_poly.pdbx_seq_one_letter_code
_entity_poly.pdbx_strand_id
1 'polypeptide(L)'
;MIKYNNVSLCCSTNGLILDELSFEIQEGEFFVLVGPSGSGKTTTIKLINRLIEQTDGDIYFEDKRLKDYDLRELRLKTGYVLQQIALFPNLTVAENIALIPEMKNFDKKEIKEKTEDLLTKVG
;
A
#
# COMPACT_ATOMS: atom_id res chain seq x y z
N MET A 1 5.44 -10.02 5.76
CA MET A 1 4.20 -10.81 5.88
C MET A 1 3.00 -9.89 6.04
N ILE A 2 1.90 -10.20 5.37
CA ILE A 2 0.61 -9.51 5.54
C ILE A 2 -0.44 -10.57 5.81
N LYS A 3 -1.26 -10.37 6.84
CA LYS A 3 -2.31 -11.33 7.20
C LYS A 3 -3.65 -10.62 7.42
N TYR A 4 -4.66 -11.10 6.73
CA TYR A 4 -6.07 -10.76 6.95
C TYR A 4 -6.73 -11.81 7.80
N ASN A 5 -7.41 -11.41 8.86
CA ASN A 5 -8.09 -12.31 9.78
C ASN A 5 -9.55 -11.89 9.95
N ASN A 6 -10.45 -12.61 9.28
CA ASN A 6 -11.91 -12.37 9.29
C ASN A 6 -12.27 -10.91 9.06
N VAL A 7 -11.68 -10.30 8.04
CA VAL A 7 -11.85 -8.88 7.73
C VAL A 7 -13.16 -8.66 6.99
N SER A 8 -14.00 -7.82 7.54
CA SER A 8 -15.24 -7.39 6.92
C SER A 8 -15.28 -5.88 6.76
N LEU A 9 -15.88 -5.43 5.68
CA LEU A 9 -16.15 -4.03 5.43
C LEU A 9 -17.60 -3.86 4.98
N CYS A 10 -18.34 -3.08 5.74
CA CYS A 10 -19.72 -2.74 5.47
C CYS A 10 -19.82 -1.34 4.85
N CYS A 11 -20.62 -1.20 3.82
CA CYS A 11 -21.02 0.10 3.28
C CYS A 11 -22.42 0.42 3.78
N SER A 12 -22.61 1.63 4.29
CA SER A 12 -23.87 2.08 4.87
C SER A 12 -25.08 2.04 3.91
N THR A 13 -24.82 1.99 2.61
CA THR A 13 -25.88 2.01 1.58
C THR A 13 -26.10 0.69 0.84
N ASN A 14 -25.07 -0.16 0.72
CA ASN A 14 -25.09 -1.33 -0.17
C ASN A 14 -24.75 -2.67 0.51
N GLY A 15 -24.68 -2.73 1.83
CA GLY A 15 -24.32 -3.94 2.56
C GLY A 15 -22.81 -4.21 2.62
N LEU A 16 -22.42 -5.48 2.71
CA LEU A 16 -21.02 -5.89 2.83
C LEU A 16 -20.26 -5.74 1.50
N ILE A 17 -19.12 -5.06 1.53
CA ILE A 17 -18.16 -5.00 0.42
C ILE A 17 -17.17 -6.16 0.54
N LEU A 18 -16.72 -6.45 1.77
CA LEU A 18 -15.89 -7.60 2.12
C LEU A 18 -16.57 -8.35 3.26
N ASP A 19 -16.57 -9.66 3.17
CA ASP A 19 -17.22 -10.54 4.15
C ASP A 19 -16.24 -11.62 4.63
N GLU A 20 -15.84 -11.52 5.89
CA GLU A 20 -14.95 -12.44 6.59
C GLU A 20 -13.71 -12.88 5.79
N LEU A 21 -13.08 -11.93 5.09
CA LEU A 21 -11.92 -12.19 4.26
C LEU A 21 -10.71 -12.59 5.09
N SER A 22 -10.16 -13.77 4.84
CA SER A 22 -8.97 -14.28 5.51
C SER A 22 -7.97 -14.83 4.49
N PHE A 23 -6.75 -14.35 4.56
CA PHE A 23 -5.60 -14.85 3.78
C PHE A 23 -4.30 -14.34 4.39
N GLU A 24 -3.21 -14.94 3.97
CA GLU A 24 -1.87 -14.57 4.41
C GLU A 24 -0.92 -14.49 3.20
N ILE A 25 -0.10 -13.45 3.17
CA ILE A 25 0.94 -13.25 2.16
C ILE A 25 2.28 -13.33 2.88
N GLN A 26 3.12 -14.26 2.48
CA GLN A 26 4.44 -14.45 3.07
C GLN A 26 5.44 -13.40 2.59
N GLU A 27 6.53 -13.25 3.31
CA GLU A 27 7.64 -12.39 2.89
C GLU A 27 8.23 -12.89 1.56
N GLY A 28 8.43 -11.96 0.62
CA GLY A 28 8.94 -12.28 -0.72
C GLY A 28 7.92 -12.89 -1.69
N GLU A 29 6.69 -13.11 -1.26
CA GLU A 29 5.65 -13.68 -2.12
C GLU A 29 5.08 -12.65 -3.11
N PHE A 30 4.87 -13.10 -4.34
CA PHE A 30 4.10 -12.38 -5.34
C PHE A 30 2.64 -12.85 -5.32
N PHE A 31 1.77 -12.04 -4.75
CA PHE A 31 0.37 -12.39 -4.53
C PHE A 31 -0.55 -11.60 -5.47
N VAL A 32 -1.49 -12.27 -6.11
CA VAL A 32 -2.41 -11.66 -7.09
C VAL A 32 -3.86 -11.83 -6.66
N LEU A 33 -4.60 -10.73 -6.63
CA LEU A 33 -6.05 -10.72 -6.45
C LEU A 33 -6.73 -10.68 -7.81
N VAL A 34 -7.56 -11.67 -8.10
CA VAL A 34 -8.31 -11.77 -9.35
C VAL A 34 -9.81 -11.80 -9.08
N GLY A 35 -10.59 -11.23 -9.98
CA GLY A 35 -12.03 -11.21 -9.87
C GLY A 35 -12.65 -10.15 -10.78
N PRO A 36 -13.98 -10.17 -10.97
CA PRO A 36 -14.68 -9.18 -11.77
C PRO A 36 -14.61 -7.78 -11.15
N SER A 37 -14.91 -6.76 -11.96
CA SER A 37 -15.04 -5.38 -11.48
C SER A 37 -16.09 -5.32 -10.35
N GLY A 38 -15.78 -4.57 -9.29
CA GLY A 38 -16.65 -4.45 -8.12
C GLY A 38 -16.57 -5.61 -7.11
N SER A 39 -15.62 -6.55 -7.28
CA SER A 39 -15.44 -7.67 -6.34
C SER A 39 -14.67 -7.32 -5.06
N GLY A 40 -14.26 -6.08 -4.87
CA GLY A 40 -13.56 -5.62 -3.66
C GLY A 40 -12.03 -5.69 -3.72
N LYS A 41 -11.43 -5.96 -4.88
CA LYS A 41 -9.96 -6.04 -5.04
C LYS A 41 -9.25 -4.75 -4.62
N THR A 42 -9.66 -3.62 -5.18
CA THR A 42 -9.09 -2.30 -4.86
C THR A 42 -9.35 -1.94 -3.40
N THR A 43 -10.51 -2.25 -2.88
CA THR A 43 -10.89 -2.05 -1.48
C THR A 43 -9.96 -2.84 -0.55
N THR A 44 -9.71 -4.09 -0.86
CA THR A 44 -8.77 -4.95 -0.11
C THR A 44 -7.38 -4.34 -0.05
N ILE A 45 -6.87 -3.83 -1.18
CA ILE A 45 -5.55 -3.18 -1.23
C ILE A 45 -5.54 -1.87 -0.42
N LYS A 46 -6.60 -1.07 -0.48
CA LYS A 46 -6.70 0.19 0.27
C LYS A 46 -6.69 0.01 1.79
N LEU A 47 -7.14 -1.14 2.28
CA LEU A 47 -7.08 -1.47 3.70
C LEU A 47 -5.64 -1.60 4.21
N ILE A 48 -4.72 -2.15 3.41
CA ILE A 48 -3.30 -2.33 3.80
C ILE A 48 -2.62 -0.99 4.09
N ASN A 49 -2.94 0.04 3.33
CA ASN A 49 -2.39 1.39 3.53
C ASN A 49 -3.21 2.24 4.50
N ARG A 50 -4.26 1.67 5.09
CA ARG A 50 -5.22 2.41 5.93
C ARG A 50 -5.76 3.67 5.23
N LEU A 51 -6.03 3.56 3.92
CA LEU A 51 -6.78 4.59 3.18
C LEU A 51 -8.27 4.49 3.50
N ILE A 52 -8.71 3.30 3.85
CA ILE A 52 -10.03 2.98 4.44
C ILE A 52 -9.80 2.04 5.61
N GLU A 53 -10.76 1.95 6.51
CA GLU A 53 -10.70 1.06 7.67
C GLU A 53 -11.80 -0.01 7.59
N GLN A 54 -11.47 -1.22 8.01
CA GLN A 54 -12.42 -2.31 8.10
C GLN A 54 -13.46 -2.08 9.20
N THR A 55 -14.63 -2.67 9.03
CA THR A 55 -15.69 -2.65 10.04
C THR A 55 -15.43 -3.69 11.12
N ASP A 56 -14.90 -4.85 10.75
CA ASP A 56 -14.61 -5.95 11.67
C ASP A 56 -13.38 -6.74 11.21
N GLY A 57 -12.81 -7.55 12.10
CA GLY A 57 -11.60 -8.31 11.87
C GLY A 57 -10.31 -7.49 12.05
N ASP A 58 -9.19 -8.15 11.89
CA ASP A 58 -7.87 -7.54 12.04
C ASP A 58 -6.97 -7.82 10.84
N ILE A 59 -6.14 -6.84 10.51
CA ILE A 59 -5.09 -6.97 9.49
C ILE A 59 -3.76 -6.81 10.20
N TYR A 60 -2.82 -7.69 9.90
CA TYR A 60 -1.47 -7.68 10.45
C TYR A 60 -0.46 -7.40 9.35
N PHE A 61 0.54 -6.63 9.69
CA PHE A 61 1.72 -6.35 8.88
C PHE A 61 2.96 -6.59 9.73
N GLU A 62 3.84 -7.51 9.32
CA GLU A 62 5.02 -7.90 10.10
C GLU A 62 4.67 -8.25 11.56
N ASP A 63 3.67 -9.08 11.78
CA ASP A 63 3.18 -9.56 13.09
C ASP A 63 2.59 -8.49 14.03
N LYS A 64 2.41 -7.27 13.56
CA LYS A 64 1.75 -6.18 14.31
C LYS A 64 0.45 -5.78 13.61
N ARG A 65 -0.62 -5.54 14.40
CA ARG A 65 -1.89 -5.08 13.83
C ARG A 65 -1.72 -3.73 13.13
N LEU A 66 -2.32 -3.57 11.95
CA LEU A 66 -2.24 -2.33 11.19
C LEU A 66 -2.70 -1.12 11.99
N LYS A 67 -3.76 -1.26 12.78
CA LYS A 67 -4.31 -0.17 13.59
C LYS A 67 -3.36 0.34 14.68
N ASP A 68 -2.39 -0.49 15.09
CA ASP A 68 -1.40 -0.16 16.12
C ASP A 68 -0.15 0.53 15.54
N TYR A 69 -0.02 0.59 14.21
CA TYR A 69 1.04 1.35 13.53
C TYR A 69 0.75 2.85 13.54
N ASP A 70 1.80 3.65 13.67
CA ASP A 70 1.75 5.04 13.25
C ASP A 70 1.52 5.11 11.74
N LEU A 71 0.59 5.97 11.31
CA LEU A 71 0.21 6.06 9.89
C LEU A 71 1.38 6.44 8.96
N ARG A 72 2.23 7.34 9.43
CA ARG A 72 3.39 7.77 8.66
C ARG A 72 4.38 6.64 8.50
N GLU A 73 4.69 5.93 9.59
CA GLU A 73 5.59 4.78 9.58
C GLU A 73 5.08 3.69 8.61
N LEU A 74 3.82 3.32 8.71
CA LEU A 74 3.19 2.32 7.85
C LEU A 74 3.31 2.70 6.37
N ARG A 75 2.95 3.93 6.03
CA ARG A 75 2.94 4.42 4.64
C ARG A 75 4.34 4.60 4.06
N LEU A 76 5.33 4.91 4.88
CA LEU A 76 6.73 4.95 4.45
C LEU A 76 7.33 3.56 4.19
N LYS A 77 6.77 2.52 4.82
CA LYS A 77 7.15 1.12 4.56
C LYS A 77 6.44 0.51 3.35
N THR A 78 5.36 1.13 2.86
CA THR A 78 4.50 0.55 1.83
C THR A 78 4.52 1.40 0.57
N GLY A 79 4.90 0.80 -0.56
CA GLY A 79 4.72 1.41 -1.88
C GLY A 79 3.31 1.15 -2.41
N TYR A 80 2.62 2.17 -2.88
CA TYR A 80 1.30 2.07 -3.47
C TYR A 80 1.27 2.62 -4.88
N VAL A 81 1.04 1.74 -5.85
CA VAL A 81 0.94 2.11 -7.27
C VAL A 81 -0.53 2.23 -7.64
N LEU A 82 -0.93 3.44 -7.98
CA LEU A 82 -2.30 3.75 -8.40
C LEU A 82 -2.56 3.32 -9.85
N GLN A 83 -3.81 3.03 -10.16
CA GLN A 83 -4.24 2.75 -11.54
C GLN A 83 -4.10 3.98 -12.44
N GLN A 84 -4.28 5.17 -11.91
CA GLN A 84 -4.07 6.44 -12.60
C GLN A 84 -2.68 6.99 -12.29
N ILE A 85 -2.17 7.85 -13.19
CA ILE A 85 -0.91 8.55 -12.99
C ILE A 85 -1.03 9.43 -11.73
N ALA A 86 -0.15 9.20 -10.77
CA ALA A 86 -0.11 9.92 -9.49
C ALA A 86 1.24 10.63 -9.29
N LEU A 87 1.72 11.28 -10.34
CA LEU A 87 2.93 12.11 -10.29
C LEU A 87 2.55 13.58 -10.06
N PHE A 88 3.40 14.28 -9.35
CA PHE A 88 3.28 15.73 -9.19
C PHE A 88 3.72 16.44 -10.47
N PRO A 89 2.81 17.10 -11.19
CA PRO A 89 3.11 17.70 -12.50
C PRO A 89 4.05 18.91 -12.41
N ASN A 90 4.16 19.52 -11.24
CA ASN A 90 5.05 20.64 -10.96
C ASN A 90 6.47 20.23 -10.54
N LEU A 91 6.73 18.95 -10.44
CA LEU A 91 8.04 18.39 -10.07
C LEU A 91 8.66 17.68 -11.27
N THR A 92 9.98 17.67 -11.33
CA THR A 92 10.73 16.88 -12.30
C THR A 92 10.60 15.37 -12.00
N VAL A 93 11.06 14.53 -12.93
CA VAL A 93 11.12 13.08 -12.73
C VAL A 93 11.97 12.73 -11.50
N ALA A 94 13.14 13.33 -11.38
CA ALA A 94 14.05 13.11 -10.25
C ALA A 94 13.41 13.54 -8.93
N GLU A 95 12.76 14.69 -8.88
CA GLU A 95 12.06 15.20 -7.69
C GLU A 95 10.90 14.30 -7.27
N ASN A 96 10.11 13.78 -8.23
CA ASN A 96 9.05 12.81 -7.93
C ASN A 96 9.60 11.53 -7.29
N ILE A 97 10.72 10.99 -7.79
CA ILE A 97 11.36 9.80 -7.24
C ILE A 97 11.95 10.07 -5.86
N ALA A 98 12.49 11.26 -5.64
CA ALA A 98 13.17 11.66 -4.41
C ALA A 98 12.22 11.86 -3.21
N LEU A 99 10.91 12.06 -3.42
CA LEU A 99 9.95 12.39 -2.37
C LEU A 99 10.00 11.45 -1.16
N ILE A 100 9.89 10.15 -1.38
CA ILE A 100 9.87 9.17 -0.29
C ILE A 100 11.26 9.03 0.38
N PRO A 101 12.37 8.94 -0.35
CA PRO A 101 13.71 8.98 0.25
C PRO A 101 13.95 10.23 1.10
N GLU A 102 13.51 11.41 0.64
CA GLU A 102 13.62 12.65 1.42
C GLU A 102 12.80 12.58 2.72
N MET A 103 11.58 12.06 2.66
CA MET A 103 10.74 11.84 3.85
C MET A 103 11.36 10.83 4.84
N LYS A 104 12.20 9.92 4.37
CA LYS A 104 12.99 8.96 5.18
C LYS A 104 14.32 9.53 5.66
N ASN A 105 14.61 10.78 5.36
CA ASN A 105 15.86 11.47 5.71
C ASN A 105 17.12 10.83 5.11
N PHE A 106 17.03 10.29 3.90
CA PHE A 106 18.19 9.84 3.15
C PHE A 106 19.03 11.05 2.74
N ASP A 107 20.37 10.88 2.68
CA ASP A 107 21.22 11.96 2.21
C ASP A 107 21.10 12.18 0.69
N LYS A 108 21.53 13.34 0.21
CA LYS A 108 21.40 13.74 -1.21
C LYS A 108 22.14 12.80 -2.16
N LYS A 109 23.29 12.25 -1.74
CA LYS A 109 24.07 11.33 -2.54
C LYS A 109 23.35 9.99 -2.71
N GLU A 110 22.82 9.43 -1.62
CA GLU A 110 22.00 8.22 -1.64
C GLU A 110 20.75 8.36 -2.53
N ILE A 111 20.06 9.50 -2.42
CA ILE A 111 18.87 9.80 -3.23
C ILE A 111 19.23 9.82 -4.71
N LYS A 112 20.35 10.46 -5.08
CA LYS A 112 20.81 10.54 -6.46
C LYS A 112 21.14 9.15 -7.02
N GLU A 113 21.90 8.36 -6.28
CA GLU A 113 22.30 7.01 -6.68
C GLU A 113 21.07 6.09 -6.85
N LYS A 114 20.14 6.12 -5.92
CA LYS A 114 18.88 5.36 -6.02
C LYS A 114 18.00 5.82 -7.18
N THR A 115 17.91 7.10 -7.44
CA THR A 115 17.16 7.66 -8.56
C THR A 115 17.70 7.16 -9.90
N GLU A 116 19.02 7.22 -10.08
CA GLU A 116 19.69 6.73 -11.30
C GLU A 116 19.51 5.21 -11.48
N ASP A 117 19.64 4.43 -10.40
CA ASP A 117 19.43 2.99 -10.42
C ASP A 117 17.98 2.61 -10.80
N LEU A 118 16.99 3.26 -10.20
CA LEU A 118 15.57 3.02 -10.50
C LEU A 118 15.21 3.40 -11.94
N LEU A 119 15.68 4.54 -12.44
CA LEU A 119 15.46 4.95 -13.82
C LEU A 119 16.09 3.98 -14.82
N THR A 120 17.25 3.46 -14.51
CA THR A 120 17.91 2.43 -15.34
C THR A 120 17.11 1.12 -15.36
N LYS A 121 16.54 0.71 -14.22
CA LYS A 121 15.73 -0.52 -14.11
C LYS A 121 14.43 -0.46 -14.88
N VAL A 122 13.78 0.70 -14.95
CA VAL A 122 12.50 0.85 -15.65
C VAL A 122 12.64 1.29 -17.10
N GLY A 123 13.83 1.59 -17.54
CA GLY A 123 14.12 2.06 -18.88
C GLY A 123 14.22 3.58 -18.94
#